data_009c0efb423b7d565812dab74fc35cfa
#
_entry.id   009c0efb423b7d565812dab74fc35cfa
#
_cell.length_a   1.000
_cell.length_b   1.000
_cell.length_c   1.000
_cell.angle_alpha   90.00
_cell.angle_beta   90.00
_cell.angle_gamma   90.00
#
_symmetry.space_group_name_H-M   'P 1'
#
loop_
_entity.id
_entity.type
_entity.pdbx_description
1 polymer ?
#
loop_
_entity_poly.entity_id
_entity_poly.type
_entity_poly.pdbx_seq_one_letter_code
_entity_poly.pdbx_strand_id
1 'polypeptide(L)'
;MDYTENRKVKNSRQARAMAKGTKFGREAQEAAWQSAEVDALYRLAAAGVRVPRPQQFIDGVLLMELVADAEGDAAPRLNDVVFTPEQALAHHATLIKEVVRMLCAGVVHGDLSEFNILLAADGPVIIDLPQAVDAAGNNHAQRMLLRDVTNLKDFFGQFAPALLGTDFGPEIWALYERGVLSPETPLTGRFQRLDKPVNLGDVMREIDDARDEEAARRLRMQSGEA
;
A
#
# COMPACT_ATOMS: atom_id res chain seq x y z
N MET A 1 2.52 -7.92 14.59
CA MET A 1 3.30 -7.25 13.51
C MET A 1 3.63 -5.85 14.03
N ASP A 2 4.92 -5.51 14.11
CA ASP A 2 5.33 -4.20 14.61
C ASP A 2 5.08 -3.13 13.54
N TYR A 3 4.09 -2.26 13.79
CA TYR A 3 3.71 -1.13 12.91
C TYR A 3 4.76 0.00 12.83
N THR A 4 5.87 -0.14 13.55
CA THR A 4 6.84 0.95 13.75
C THR A 4 7.96 1.03 12.72
N GLU A 5 8.17 0.01 11.88
CA GLU A 5 9.36 -0.06 10.99
C GLU A 5 9.29 0.80 9.72
N ASN A 6 8.14 1.39 9.39
CA ASN A 6 7.91 1.89 8.02
C ASN A 6 7.94 3.41 7.84
N ARG A 7 8.23 4.23 8.89
CA ARG A 7 8.16 5.70 8.76
C ARG A 7 9.42 6.42 9.26
N LYS A 8 10.02 7.23 8.39
CA LYS A 8 11.18 8.09 8.74
C LYS A 8 10.72 9.30 9.55
N VAL A 9 11.10 9.38 10.81
CA VAL A 9 10.90 10.56 11.67
C VAL A 9 12.03 11.57 11.45
N LYS A 10 11.69 12.80 11.05
CA LYS A 10 12.66 13.87 10.72
C LYS A 10 13.46 14.40 11.92
N ASN A 11 13.01 14.15 13.16
CA ASN A 11 13.64 14.67 14.38
C ASN A 11 14.20 13.54 15.26
N SER A 12 15.51 13.52 15.47
CA SER A 12 16.22 12.48 16.24
C SER A 12 15.78 12.36 17.71
N ARG A 13 15.25 13.45 18.31
CA ARG A 13 14.73 13.45 19.69
C ARG A 13 13.36 12.75 19.75
N GLN A 14 12.48 13.03 18.80
CA GLN A 14 11.17 12.34 18.68
C GLN A 14 11.36 10.86 18.36
N ALA A 15 12.25 10.51 17.43
CA ALA A 15 12.56 9.12 17.11
C ALA A 15 13.03 8.32 18.34
N ARG A 16 13.88 8.90 19.17
CA ARG A 16 14.33 8.26 20.42
C ARG A 16 13.22 8.15 21.48
N ALA A 17 12.33 9.13 21.57
CA ALA A 17 11.20 9.10 22.50
C ALA A 17 10.14 8.06 22.07
N MET A 18 9.88 7.94 20.77
CA MET A 18 9.01 6.91 20.17
C MET A 18 9.56 5.50 20.43
N ALA A 19 10.85 5.27 20.17
CA ALA A 19 11.51 3.99 20.39
C ALA A 19 11.49 3.56 21.88
N LYS A 20 11.47 4.51 22.82
CA LYS A 20 11.39 4.24 24.28
C LYS A 20 9.96 4.05 24.81
N GLY A 21 8.92 4.21 23.99
CA GLY A 21 7.51 4.07 24.39
C GLY A 21 7.06 5.04 25.48
N THR A 22 7.71 6.20 25.62
CA THR A 22 7.32 7.23 26.61
C THR A 22 5.96 7.82 26.25
N LYS A 23 5.23 8.44 27.22
CA LYS A 23 3.96 9.12 26.96
C LYS A 23 4.09 10.12 25.82
N PHE A 24 5.12 10.97 25.86
CA PHE A 24 5.45 11.92 24.79
C PHE A 24 5.77 11.21 23.45
N GLY A 25 6.46 10.06 23.49
CA GLY A 25 6.77 9.27 22.30
C GLY A 25 5.50 8.69 21.64
N ARG A 26 4.55 8.21 22.44
CA ARG A 26 3.25 7.71 21.95
C ARG A 26 2.40 8.83 21.36
N GLU A 27 2.26 9.96 22.04
CA GLU A 27 1.53 11.13 21.54
C GLU A 27 2.15 11.66 20.22
N ALA A 28 3.48 11.73 20.13
CA ALA A 28 4.17 12.13 18.91
C ALA A 28 4.01 11.11 17.77
N GLN A 29 3.94 9.83 18.07
CA GLN A 29 3.69 8.76 17.10
C GLN A 29 2.25 8.81 16.58
N GLU A 30 1.27 9.01 17.46
CA GLU A 30 -0.13 9.15 17.10
C GLU A 30 -0.38 10.38 16.24
N ALA A 31 0.17 11.54 16.61
CA ALA A 31 0.10 12.74 15.79
C ALA A 31 0.76 12.58 14.40
N ALA A 32 1.88 11.84 14.32
CA ALA A 32 2.53 11.56 13.04
C ALA A 32 1.70 10.60 12.16
N TRP A 33 0.99 9.65 12.75
CA TRP A 33 0.09 8.75 12.02
C TRP A 33 -1.14 9.50 11.49
N GLN A 34 -1.81 10.27 12.32
CA GLN A 34 -2.94 11.11 11.92
C GLN A 34 -2.55 12.04 10.76
N SER A 35 -1.41 12.71 10.84
CA SER A 35 -0.92 13.58 9.77
C SER A 35 -0.66 12.81 8.47
N ALA A 36 -0.06 11.62 8.54
CA ALA A 36 0.25 10.82 7.35
C ALA A 36 -0.98 10.21 6.69
N GLU A 37 -1.99 9.81 7.47
CA GLU A 37 -3.27 9.33 6.96
C GLU A 37 -4.03 10.46 6.26
N VAL A 38 -4.09 11.64 6.89
CA VAL A 38 -4.72 12.84 6.32
C VAL A 38 -4.00 13.26 5.03
N ASP A 39 -2.67 13.31 5.04
CA ASP A 39 -1.87 13.63 3.85
C ASP A 39 -2.11 12.63 2.71
N ALA A 40 -2.20 11.33 3.03
CA ALA A 40 -2.52 10.29 2.05
C ALA A 40 -3.92 10.50 1.46
N LEU A 41 -4.93 10.77 2.29
CA LEU A 41 -6.30 11.01 1.85
C LEU A 41 -6.40 12.19 0.90
N TYR A 42 -5.81 13.35 1.26
CA TYR A 42 -5.79 14.53 0.38
C TYR A 42 -5.06 14.25 -0.94
N ARG A 43 -3.93 13.55 -0.89
CA ARG A 43 -3.15 13.17 -2.07
C ARG A 43 -3.94 12.27 -3.01
N LEU A 44 -4.62 11.26 -2.47
CA LEU A 44 -5.43 10.33 -3.24
C LEU A 44 -6.68 11.00 -3.83
N ALA A 45 -7.39 11.82 -3.05
CA ALA A 45 -8.52 12.60 -3.54
C ALA A 45 -8.11 13.54 -4.68
N ALA A 46 -6.96 14.22 -4.56
CA ALA A 46 -6.42 15.08 -5.61
C ALA A 46 -6.01 14.31 -6.87
N ALA A 47 -5.60 13.06 -6.74
CA ALA A 47 -5.27 12.17 -7.85
C ALA A 47 -6.51 11.51 -8.49
N GLY A 48 -7.71 11.80 -8.01
CA GLY A 48 -8.97 11.24 -8.51
C GLY A 48 -9.21 9.79 -8.12
N VAL A 49 -8.52 9.30 -7.09
CA VAL A 49 -8.82 8.00 -6.48
C VAL A 49 -10.15 8.10 -5.74
N ARG A 50 -10.98 7.06 -5.82
CA ARG A 50 -12.26 7.02 -5.13
C ARG A 50 -12.06 6.71 -3.65
N VAL A 51 -11.84 7.76 -2.88
CA VAL A 51 -11.77 7.83 -1.42
C VAL A 51 -12.79 8.84 -0.89
N PRO A 52 -13.20 8.81 0.38
CA PRO A 52 -14.06 9.84 0.97
C PRO A 52 -13.40 11.22 0.76
N ARG A 53 -14.15 12.18 0.22
CA ARG A 53 -13.60 13.50 -0.06
C ARG A 53 -13.28 14.24 1.25
N PRO A 54 -12.01 14.59 1.52
CA PRO A 54 -11.67 15.35 2.71
C PRO A 54 -12.22 16.79 2.58
N GLN A 55 -12.86 17.28 3.65
CA GLN A 55 -13.42 18.63 3.72
C GLN A 55 -12.48 19.54 4.51
N GLN A 56 -12.13 19.13 5.71
CA GLN A 56 -11.33 19.93 6.64
C GLN A 56 -10.63 19.07 7.68
N PHE A 57 -9.44 19.51 8.10
CA PHE A 57 -8.72 18.91 9.23
C PHE A 57 -8.37 19.98 10.24
N ILE A 58 -9.00 19.93 11.43
CA ILE A 58 -8.82 20.93 12.50
C ILE A 58 -8.69 20.19 13.83
N ASP A 59 -7.71 20.58 14.63
CA ASP A 59 -7.49 20.09 16.00
C ASP A 59 -7.47 18.55 16.11
N GLY A 60 -6.89 17.87 15.11
CA GLY A 60 -6.83 16.41 15.07
C GLY A 60 -8.10 15.73 14.61
N VAL A 61 -9.14 16.48 14.20
CA VAL A 61 -10.42 15.96 13.69
C VAL A 61 -10.46 16.13 12.18
N LEU A 62 -10.64 15.02 11.46
CA LEU A 62 -10.84 15.00 10.02
C LEU A 62 -12.34 14.99 9.69
N LEU A 63 -12.81 16.04 9.04
CA LEU A 63 -14.14 16.11 8.43
C LEU A 63 -14.02 15.64 6.98
N MET A 64 -14.83 14.67 6.59
CA MET A 64 -14.85 14.11 5.24
C MET A 64 -16.25 13.79 4.77
N GLU A 65 -16.40 13.45 3.50
CA GLU A 65 -17.63 12.98 2.87
C GLU A 65 -18.24 11.79 3.66
N LEU A 66 -19.55 11.83 3.87
CA LEU A 66 -20.29 10.63 4.23
C LEU A 66 -20.50 9.81 2.94
N VAL A 67 -19.88 8.64 2.89
CA VAL A 67 -20.11 7.70 1.79
C VAL A 67 -21.47 7.08 1.97
N ALA A 68 -22.39 7.32 1.02
CA ALA A 68 -23.77 6.87 1.09
C ALA A 68 -24.10 5.84 -0.01
N ASP A 69 -25.05 4.96 0.28
CA ASP A 69 -25.66 4.05 -0.68
C ASP A 69 -26.72 4.76 -1.56
N ALA A 70 -27.48 4.00 -2.34
CA ALA A 70 -28.50 4.53 -3.24
C ALA A 70 -29.73 5.11 -2.50
N GLU A 71 -29.96 4.68 -1.27
CA GLU A 71 -31.04 5.12 -0.39
C GLU A 71 -30.64 6.37 0.41
N GLY A 72 -29.36 6.74 0.41
CA GLY A 72 -28.80 7.85 1.15
C GLY A 72 -28.37 7.50 2.57
N ASP A 73 -28.40 6.23 2.92
CA ASP A 73 -27.88 5.69 4.16
C ASP A 73 -26.37 5.48 4.10
N ALA A 74 -25.72 5.25 5.24
CA ALA A 74 -24.28 4.95 5.26
C ALA A 74 -23.98 3.69 4.44
N ALA A 75 -23.10 3.82 3.45
CA ALA A 75 -22.76 2.73 2.54
C ALA A 75 -22.20 1.51 3.29
N PRO A 76 -22.66 0.28 2.96
CA PRO A 76 -22.14 -0.94 3.57
C PRO A 76 -20.70 -1.20 3.16
N ARG A 77 -19.97 -2.00 3.96
CA ARG A 77 -18.68 -2.56 3.55
C ARG A 77 -18.88 -3.67 2.53
N LEU A 78 -17.87 -3.94 1.70
CA LEU A 78 -17.97 -5.01 0.69
C LEU A 78 -18.24 -6.38 1.32
N ASN A 79 -17.68 -6.67 2.49
CA ASN A 79 -17.91 -7.94 3.20
C ASN A 79 -19.37 -8.17 3.63
N ASP A 80 -20.18 -7.12 3.69
CA ASP A 80 -21.59 -7.18 4.07
C ASP A 80 -22.52 -7.34 2.86
N VAL A 81 -21.96 -7.42 1.63
CA VAL A 81 -22.71 -7.45 0.38
C VAL A 81 -22.45 -8.76 -0.37
N VAL A 82 -23.51 -9.34 -0.95
CA VAL A 82 -23.43 -10.49 -1.84
C VAL A 82 -23.53 -10.02 -3.28
N PHE A 83 -22.62 -10.47 -4.13
CA PHE A 83 -22.52 -10.03 -5.53
C PHE A 83 -22.95 -11.11 -6.51
N THR A 84 -23.53 -10.71 -7.66
CA THR A 84 -23.54 -11.57 -8.83
C THR A 84 -22.13 -11.66 -9.43
N PRO A 85 -21.83 -12.71 -10.24
CA PRO A 85 -20.53 -12.79 -10.92
C PRO A 85 -20.19 -11.54 -11.74
N GLU A 86 -21.16 -10.96 -12.41
CA GLU A 86 -21.01 -9.76 -13.25
C GLU A 86 -20.67 -8.53 -12.40
N GLN A 87 -21.37 -8.34 -11.27
CA GLN A 87 -21.09 -7.28 -10.33
C GLN A 87 -19.68 -7.43 -9.72
N ALA A 88 -19.32 -8.65 -9.33
CA ALA A 88 -17.98 -8.94 -8.80
C ALA A 88 -16.88 -8.59 -9.79
N LEU A 89 -17.03 -8.97 -11.06
CA LEU A 89 -16.09 -8.61 -12.13
C LEU A 89 -15.99 -7.10 -12.32
N ALA A 90 -17.12 -6.39 -12.34
CA ALA A 90 -17.16 -4.95 -12.53
C ALA A 90 -16.51 -4.19 -11.38
N HIS A 91 -16.84 -4.55 -10.13
CA HIS A 91 -16.25 -3.90 -8.94
C HIS A 91 -14.77 -4.22 -8.78
N HIS A 92 -14.35 -5.47 -9.02
CA HIS A 92 -12.94 -5.84 -9.05
C HIS A 92 -12.17 -4.99 -10.09
N ALA A 93 -12.68 -4.91 -11.33
CA ALA A 93 -12.03 -4.12 -12.38
C ALA A 93 -11.93 -2.63 -12.01
N THR A 94 -12.94 -2.08 -11.34
CA THR A 94 -12.92 -0.71 -10.83
C THR A 94 -11.84 -0.53 -9.78
N LEU A 95 -11.78 -1.42 -8.78
CA LEU A 95 -10.79 -1.35 -7.70
C LEU A 95 -9.36 -1.54 -8.19
N ILE A 96 -9.12 -2.40 -9.18
CA ILE A 96 -7.79 -2.52 -9.82
C ILE A 96 -7.37 -1.20 -10.45
N LYS A 97 -8.28 -0.47 -11.09
CA LYS A 97 -7.98 0.88 -11.61
C LYS A 97 -7.66 1.88 -10.50
N GLU A 98 -8.38 1.82 -9.38
CA GLU A 98 -8.08 2.65 -8.23
C GLU A 98 -6.71 2.33 -7.61
N VAL A 99 -6.34 1.05 -7.51
CA VAL A 99 -4.98 0.63 -7.09
C VAL A 99 -3.90 1.21 -8.02
N VAL A 100 -4.12 1.18 -9.34
CA VAL A 100 -3.20 1.80 -10.30
C VAL A 100 -3.08 3.31 -10.06
N ARG A 101 -4.21 4.02 -9.89
CA ARG A 101 -4.20 5.46 -9.59
C ARG A 101 -3.46 5.79 -8.30
N MET A 102 -3.70 5.00 -7.23
CA MET A 102 -2.99 5.11 -5.96
C MET A 102 -1.47 4.99 -6.16
N LEU A 103 -1.04 3.96 -6.88
CA LEU A 103 0.39 3.72 -7.14
C LEU A 103 0.99 4.83 -8.01
N CYS A 104 0.28 5.33 -9.02
CA CYS A 104 0.69 6.49 -9.82
C CYS A 104 0.77 7.77 -8.97
N ALA A 105 -0.09 7.91 -7.97
CA ALA A 105 0.02 8.96 -6.96
C ALA A 105 1.16 8.71 -5.94
N GLY A 106 1.90 7.60 -6.06
CA GLY A 106 3.00 7.21 -5.17
C GLY A 106 2.55 6.69 -3.82
N VAL A 107 1.34 6.13 -3.71
CA VAL A 107 0.77 5.60 -2.47
C VAL A 107 0.40 4.13 -2.64
N VAL A 108 0.76 3.31 -1.66
CA VAL A 108 0.26 1.93 -1.50
C VAL A 108 -0.57 1.90 -0.22
N HIS A 109 -1.76 1.29 -0.26
CA HIS A 109 -2.67 1.22 0.89
C HIS A 109 -2.06 0.45 2.05
N GLY A 110 -1.57 -0.74 1.78
CA GLY A 110 -0.87 -1.58 2.74
C GLY A 110 -1.77 -2.43 3.63
N ASP A 111 -3.10 -2.30 3.49
CA ASP A 111 -4.11 -3.13 4.19
C ASP A 111 -5.45 -3.13 3.44
N LEU A 112 -5.41 -3.08 2.11
CA LEU A 112 -6.61 -3.08 1.29
C LEU A 112 -7.28 -4.46 1.34
N SER A 113 -8.55 -4.46 1.74
CA SER A 113 -9.39 -5.65 1.85
C SER A 113 -10.87 -5.28 1.75
N GLU A 114 -11.74 -6.27 1.70
CA GLU A 114 -13.21 -6.10 1.73
C GLU A 114 -13.74 -5.33 2.94
N PHE A 115 -12.96 -5.24 4.02
CA PHE A 115 -13.31 -4.50 5.23
C PHE A 115 -13.01 -3.00 5.12
N ASN A 116 -12.09 -2.62 4.22
CA ASN A 116 -11.62 -1.25 4.03
C ASN A 116 -12.13 -0.66 2.71
N ILE A 117 -13.29 -1.13 2.24
CA ILE A 117 -13.98 -0.63 1.05
C ILE A 117 -15.47 -0.56 1.36
N LEU A 118 -16.07 0.61 1.08
CA LEU A 118 -17.52 0.83 1.14
C LEU A 118 -18.11 0.71 -0.26
N LEU A 119 -19.35 0.22 -0.36
CA LEU A 119 -20.08 0.18 -1.62
C LEU A 119 -21.09 1.33 -1.67
N ALA A 120 -20.66 2.45 -2.26
CA ALA A 120 -21.53 3.59 -2.51
C ALA A 120 -22.47 3.36 -3.71
N ALA A 121 -23.46 4.24 -3.87
CA ALA A 121 -24.40 4.23 -4.99
C ALA A 121 -23.72 4.21 -6.36
N ASP A 122 -22.56 4.85 -6.49
CA ASP A 122 -21.78 5.00 -7.73
C ASP A 122 -20.55 4.06 -7.81
N GLY A 123 -20.40 3.14 -6.86
CA GLY A 123 -19.35 2.14 -6.87
C GLY A 123 -18.50 2.08 -5.60
N PRO A 124 -17.42 1.29 -5.59
CA PRO A 124 -16.59 1.09 -4.42
C PRO A 124 -15.77 2.32 -4.06
N VAL A 125 -15.64 2.59 -2.76
CA VAL A 125 -14.89 3.70 -2.15
C VAL A 125 -13.90 3.13 -1.15
N ILE A 126 -12.61 3.42 -1.33
CA ILE A 126 -11.52 2.95 -0.46
C ILE A 126 -11.45 3.83 0.79
N ILE A 127 -11.38 3.22 1.97
CA ILE A 127 -11.29 3.88 3.27
C ILE A 127 -10.14 3.30 4.08
N ASP A 128 -9.84 3.93 5.23
CA ASP A 128 -8.91 3.43 6.25
C ASP A 128 -7.45 3.38 5.80
N LEU A 129 -6.80 4.55 5.75
CA LEU A 129 -5.45 4.78 5.22
C LEU A 129 -4.30 4.81 6.28
N PRO A 130 -4.45 4.37 7.54
CA PRO A 130 -3.38 4.53 8.54
C PRO A 130 -2.13 3.72 8.22
N GLN A 131 -2.24 2.68 7.39
CA GLN A 131 -1.13 1.85 6.92
C GLN A 131 -0.56 2.27 5.56
N ALA A 132 -1.14 3.32 4.94
CA ALA A 132 -0.68 3.80 3.65
C ALA A 132 0.80 4.24 3.70
N VAL A 133 1.56 3.84 2.68
CA VAL A 133 2.99 4.13 2.58
C VAL A 133 3.35 4.77 1.25
N ASP A 134 4.46 5.52 1.25
CA ASP A 134 5.05 6.01 0.01
C ASP A 134 5.65 4.85 -0.80
N ALA A 135 5.21 4.71 -2.05
CA ALA A 135 5.58 3.59 -2.91
C ALA A 135 7.09 3.55 -3.24
N ALA A 136 7.72 4.72 -3.39
CA ALA A 136 9.15 4.83 -3.72
C ALA A 136 10.04 4.80 -2.47
N GLY A 137 9.51 5.30 -1.33
CA GLY A 137 10.26 5.44 -0.09
C GLY A 137 10.22 4.23 0.84
N ASN A 138 9.43 3.22 0.55
CA ASN A 138 9.23 2.06 1.41
C ASN A 138 9.66 0.76 0.73
N ASN A 139 10.69 0.09 1.27
CA ASN A 139 11.23 -1.18 0.73
C ASN A 139 10.22 -2.34 0.75
N HIS A 140 9.09 -2.20 1.46
CA HIS A 140 8.04 -3.21 1.55
C HIS A 140 6.82 -2.89 0.69
N ALA A 141 6.81 -1.75 -0.02
CA ALA A 141 5.68 -1.30 -0.82
C ALA A 141 5.22 -2.34 -1.85
N GLN A 142 6.16 -2.97 -2.54
CA GLN A 142 5.85 -4.07 -3.47
C GLN A 142 5.05 -5.19 -2.79
N ARG A 143 5.57 -5.71 -1.68
CA ARG A 143 4.91 -6.82 -0.95
C ARG A 143 3.53 -6.41 -0.46
N MET A 144 3.38 -5.16 -0.02
CA MET A 144 2.10 -4.62 0.45
C MET A 144 1.10 -4.53 -0.70
N LEU A 145 1.49 -3.96 -1.85
CA LEU A 145 0.64 -3.89 -3.04
C LEU A 145 0.22 -5.29 -3.53
N LEU A 146 1.15 -6.24 -3.59
CA LEU A 146 0.84 -7.61 -4.01
C LEU A 146 -0.20 -8.25 -3.09
N ARG A 147 -0.09 -8.04 -1.77
CA ARG A 147 -1.06 -8.51 -0.79
C ARG A 147 -2.41 -7.83 -0.97
N ASP A 148 -2.45 -6.51 -1.11
CA ASP A 148 -3.65 -5.72 -1.32
C ASP A 148 -4.43 -6.22 -2.55
N VAL A 149 -3.75 -6.41 -3.69
CA VAL A 149 -4.37 -6.94 -4.93
C VAL A 149 -4.80 -8.40 -4.76
N THR A 150 -4.04 -9.22 -4.02
CA THR A 150 -4.43 -10.61 -3.74
C THR A 150 -5.69 -10.67 -2.88
N ASN A 151 -5.82 -9.83 -1.85
CA ASN A 151 -7.03 -9.76 -1.04
C ASN A 151 -8.27 -9.47 -1.88
N LEU A 152 -8.19 -8.49 -2.80
CA LEU A 152 -9.29 -8.17 -3.73
C LEU A 152 -9.62 -9.36 -4.64
N LYS A 153 -8.60 -10.00 -5.21
CA LYS A 153 -8.77 -11.18 -6.07
C LYS A 153 -9.47 -12.32 -5.32
N ASP A 154 -9.03 -12.63 -4.10
CA ASP A 154 -9.54 -13.74 -3.32
C ASP A 154 -10.97 -13.47 -2.84
N PHE A 155 -11.29 -12.24 -2.44
CA PHE A 155 -12.64 -11.84 -2.07
C PHE A 155 -13.61 -11.96 -3.27
N PHE A 156 -13.34 -11.27 -4.37
CA PHE A 156 -14.23 -11.30 -5.54
C PHE A 156 -14.21 -12.64 -6.26
N GLY A 157 -13.14 -13.42 -6.13
CA GLY A 157 -13.02 -14.77 -6.67
C GLY A 157 -14.03 -15.76 -6.09
N GLN A 158 -14.59 -15.49 -4.90
CA GLN A 158 -15.67 -16.28 -4.31
C GLN A 158 -16.96 -16.17 -5.15
N PHE A 159 -17.20 -15.04 -5.79
CA PHE A 159 -18.37 -14.75 -6.64
C PHE A 159 -18.07 -14.98 -8.12
N ALA A 160 -16.84 -14.71 -8.56
CA ALA A 160 -16.38 -14.83 -9.94
C ALA A 160 -15.05 -15.61 -10.01
N PRO A 161 -15.08 -16.96 -10.02
CA PRO A 161 -13.88 -17.81 -9.94
C PRO A 161 -12.83 -17.55 -11.03
N ALA A 162 -13.22 -16.98 -12.18
CA ALA A 162 -12.28 -16.59 -13.23
C ALA A 162 -11.21 -15.58 -12.75
N LEU A 163 -11.50 -14.78 -11.71
CA LEU A 163 -10.56 -13.83 -11.13
C LEU A 163 -9.38 -14.52 -10.44
N LEU A 164 -9.55 -15.72 -9.89
CA LEU A 164 -8.51 -16.44 -9.15
C LEU A 164 -7.29 -16.78 -10.02
N GLY A 165 -7.46 -16.83 -11.35
CA GLY A 165 -6.38 -17.04 -12.31
C GLY A 165 -5.67 -15.76 -12.77
N THR A 166 -5.94 -14.60 -12.16
CA THR A 166 -5.35 -13.32 -12.58
C THR A 166 -4.14 -12.94 -11.73
N ASP A 167 -3.20 -12.22 -12.36
CA ASP A 167 -1.92 -11.77 -11.78
C ASP A 167 -1.74 -10.26 -11.90
N PHE A 168 -2.79 -9.47 -11.59
CA PHE A 168 -2.75 -8.00 -11.68
C PHE A 168 -1.67 -7.38 -10.80
N GLY A 169 -1.46 -7.88 -9.59
CA GLY A 169 -0.47 -7.33 -8.66
C GLY A 169 0.96 -7.31 -9.24
N PRO A 170 1.51 -8.46 -9.66
CA PRO A 170 2.81 -8.51 -10.32
C PRO A 170 2.88 -7.69 -11.62
N GLU A 171 1.81 -7.68 -12.43
CA GLU A 171 1.75 -6.88 -13.65
C GLU A 171 1.86 -5.38 -13.36
N ILE A 172 1.05 -4.86 -12.42
CA ILE A 172 1.04 -3.46 -12.00
C ILE A 172 2.42 -3.06 -11.48
N TRP A 173 3.00 -3.85 -10.58
CA TRP A 173 4.29 -3.52 -9.99
C TRP A 173 5.41 -3.50 -11.02
N ALA A 174 5.45 -4.46 -11.93
CA ALA A 174 6.45 -4.50 -12.99
C ALA A 174 6.35 -3.31 -13.97
N LEU A 175 5.14 -2.81 -14.23
CA LEU A 175 4.93 -1.60 -15.03
C LEU A 175 5.39 -0.35 -14.27
N TYR A 176 5.13 -0.29 -12.96
CA TYR A 176 5.58 0.80 -12.09
C TYR A 176 7.11 0.87 -12.01
N GLU A 177 7.79 -0.24 -11.74
CA GLU A 177 9.26 -0.29 -11.68
C GLU A 177 9.94 0.16 -12.97
N ARG A 178 9.30 -0.09 -14.12
CA ARG A 178 9.78 0.36 -15.44
C ARG A 178 9.44 1.83 -15.73
N GLY A 179 8.67 2.50 -14.88
CA GLY A 179 8.25 3.89 -15.07
C GLY A 179 7.26 4.08 -16.24
N VAL A 180 6.52 3.03 -16.65
CA VAL A 180 5.57 3.08 -17.77
C VAL A 180 4.11 2.92 -17.31
N LEU A 181 3.86 2.80 -16.01
CA LEU A 181 2.51 2.73 -15.46
C LEU A 181 1.85 4.11 -15.51
N SER A 182 0.65 4.19 -16.06
CA SER A 182 -0.25 5.35 -15.99
C SER A 182 -1.67 4.91 -15.58
N PRO A 183 -2.54 5.83 -15.13
CA PRO A 183 -3.92 5.50 -14.78
C PRO A 183 -4.71 4.85 -15.94
N GLU A 184 -4.32 5.12 -17.18
CA GLU A 184 -4.95 4.61 -18.40
C GLU A 184 -4.29 3.36 -18.95
N THR A 185 -3.23 2.86 -18.30
CA THR A 185 -2.49 1.67 -18.76
C THR A 185 -3.44 0.45 -18.81
N PRO A 186 -3.62 -0.19 -19.98
CA PRO A 186 -4.42 -1.40 -20.07
C PRO A 186 -3.71 -2.54 -19.36
N LEU A 187 -4.43 -3.18 -18.45
CA LEU A 187 -3.95 -4.37 -17.73
C LEU A 187 -4.58 -5.63 -18.34
N THR A 188 -3.80 -6.69 -18.37
CA THR A 188 -4.21 -7.99 -18.94
C THR A 188 -4.62 -8.99 -17.87
N GLY A 189 -4.22 -8.77 -16.61
CA GLY A 189 -4.32 -9.73 -15.53
C GLY A 189 -3.44 -10.96 -15.74
N ARG A 190 -2.47 -10.89 -16.63
CA ARG A 190 -1.51 -11.96 -16.93
C ARG A 190 -0.10 -11.45 -16.74
N PHE A 191 0.64 -12.06 -15.86
CA PHE A 191 2.04 -11.74 -15.62
C PHE A 191 2.89 -12.98 -15.85
N GLN A 192 3.66 -12.99 -16.92
CA GLN A 192 4.73 -13.96 -17.09
C GLN A 192 5.99 -13.38 -16.48
N ARG A 193 6.40 -13.92 -15.34
CA ARG A 193 7.73 -13.67 -14.83
C ARG A 193 8.70 -14.15 -15.92
N LEU A 194 9.37 -13.22 -16.59
CA LEU A 194 10.56 -13.56 -17.34
C LEU A 194 11.58 -13.98 -16.27
N ASP A 195 11.63 -15.25 -15.97
CA ASP A 195 12.74 -15.82 -15.21
C ASP A 195 14.00 -15.57 -16.03
N LYS A 196 14.62 -14.41 -15.80
CA LYS A 196 16.07 -14.34 -16.03
C LYS A 196 16.62 -15.42 -15.11
N PRO A 197 17.30 -16.45 -15.64
CA PRO A 197 17.97 -17.40 -14.78
C PRO A 197 18.86 -16.55 -13.87
N VAL A 198 18.51 -16.52 -12.57
CA VAL A 198 19.38 -15.91 -11.57
C VAL A 198 20.67 -16.70 -11.68
N ASN A 199 21.71 -16.03 -12.19
CA ASN A 199 23.03 -16.65 -12.23
C ASN A 199 23.46 -16.79 -10.76
N LEU A 200 23.20 -17.98 -10.21
CA LEU A 200 23.57 -18.33 -8.84
C LEU A 200 25.05 -17.97 -8.54
N GLY A 201 25.89 -17.94 -9.56
CA GLY A 201 27.28 -17.52 -9.46
C GLY A 201 27.44 -16.02 -9.15
N ASP A 202 26.57 -15.16 -9.65
CA ASP A 202 26.65 -13.71 -9.37
C ASP A 202 26.10 -13.39 -7.98
N VAL A 203 25.02 -14.06 -7.55
CA VAL A 203 24.49 -13.94 -6.19
C VAL A 203 25.47 -14.48 -5.14
N MET A 204 26.16 -15.57 -5.43
CA MET A 204 27.18 -16.08 -4.51
C MET A 204 28.40 -15.16 -4.44
N ARG A 205 28.82 -14.53 -5.54
CA ARG A 205 29.89 -13.52 -5.50
C ARG A 205 29.51 -12.29 -4.68
N GLU A 206 28.30 -11.74 -4.85
CA GLU A 206 27.83 -10.63 -4.02
C GLU A 206 27.78 -10.97 -2.52
N ILE A 207 27.42 -12.22 -2.18
CA ILE A 207 27.42 -12.70 -0.78
C ILE A 207 28.85 -12.84 -0.26
N ASP A 208 29.78 -13.36 -1.05
CA ASP A 208 31.17 -13.53 -0.66
C ASP A 208 31.87 -12.17 -0.56
N ASP A 209 31.67 -11.26 -1.50
CA ASP A 209 32.20 -9.88 -1.46
C ASP A 209 31.70 -9.12 -0.22
N ALA A 210 30.39 -9.24 0.12
CA ALA A 210 29.81 -8.63 1.33
C ALA A 210 30.41 -9.22 2.63
N ARG A 211 30.71 -10.52 2.66
CA ARG A 211 31.37 -11.19 3.80
C ARG A 211 32.81 -10.73 3.96
N ASP A 212 33.53 -10.59 2.86
CA ASP A 212 34.94 -10.16 2.86
C ASP A 212 35.06 -8.68 3.28
N GLU A 213 34.13 -7.82 2.85
CA GLU A 213 34.03 -6.42 3.32
C GLU A 213 33.73 -6.34 4.83
N GLU A 214 32.81 -7.16 5.33
CA GLU A 214 32.49 -7.19 6.76
C GLU A 214 33.65 -7.73 7.59
N ALA A 215 34.36 -8.76 7.11
CA ALA A 215 35.55 -9.29 7.75
C ALA A 215 36.70 -8.27 7.78
N ALA A 216 36.94 -7.57 6.68
CA ALA A 216 37.92 -6.50 6.60
C ALA A 216 37.59 -5.32 7.53
N ARG A 217 36.29 -4.97 7.67
CA ARG A 217 35.82 -3.93 8.60
C ARG A 217 36.01 -4.33 10.05
N ARG A 218 35.76 -5.58 10.41
CA ARG A 218 36.01 -6.12 11.77
C ARG A 218 37.48 -6.11 12.13
N LEU A 219 38.36 -6.48 11.19
CA LEU A 219 39.83 -6.46 11.37
C LEU A 219 40.35 -5.04 11.61
N ARG A 220 39.86 -4.02 10.86
CA ARG A 220 40.25 -2.61 11.07
C ARG A 220 39.79 -2.09 12.42
N MET A 221 38.60 -2.48 12.89
CA MET A 221 38.11 -2.10 14.24
C MET A 221 38.92 -2.75 15.36
N GLN A 222 39.48 -3.94 15.15
CA GLN A 222 40.33 -4.65 16.15
C GLN A 222 41.79 -4.15 16.14
N SER A 223 42.27 -3.63 15.02
CA SER A 223 43.65 -3.09 14.90
C SER A 223 43.80 -1.64 15.38
N GLY A 224 42.72 -0.95 15.80
CA GLY A 224 42.78 0.36 16.41
C GLY A 224 43.16 1.50 15.46
N GLU A 225 43.12 1.29 14.14
CA GLU A 225 43.28 2.37 13.16
C GLU A 225 41.90 3.02 12.91
N ALA A 226 41.73 4.20 13.53
CA ALA A 226 40.63 5.12 13.26
C ALA A 226 41.01 6.10 12.17
#